data_e60accd3b7fbd1ca26b163a8645fcdf5
#
_entry.id   e60accd3b7fbd1ca26b163a8645fcdf5
#
_cell.length_a   1.000
_cell.length_b   1.000
_cell.length_c   1.000
_cell.angle_alpha   90.00
_cell.angle_beta   90.00
_cell.angle_gamma   90.00
#
_symmetry.space_group_name_H-M   'P 1'
#
loop_
_entity.id
_entity.type
_entity.pdbx_description
1 polymer ?
#
loop_
_entity_poly.entity_id
_entity_poly.type
_entity_poly.pdbx_seq_one_letter_code
_entity_poly.pdbx_strand_id
1 'polypeptide(L)'
;MQARVRLEAQSGMTAITVHALPLLPLATALGVGLLVGAVRERRHPGRATSAGLRTHALAALCGAVALWLGLAVFVVVVALSGLFAAMSYRLSRAEDPGLTGEITLVLTTLLGGLALGLPALAGGLGVVVAALVYLKAPLHQLARERVSEAEVRDGLVLLASALVVLPLVPDRSIGPFDVFNPAMLWKLVVLVMAISALGHVALRLVGNRWGLAVAGFFAGYVSSTAAVAGFGQRVRETPSLRSPAVGAAMLANLASLSLFVPILLAVSPGLLAQVGGELAAGGAVLLAGGLLGLRPDGQGEPPPTAQSRMFRFRHALLFAVIITAVLFASAALNAWLGPRGAMAGATLAALAEVHAAAATVAKLSASGALDVEQARWAIVLMLAASSVAKSVVAFASGGPAYGLRVAAGLVAMVVATATVAWLN
;
A
#
# COMPACT_ATOMS: atom_id res chain seq x y z
N MET A 1 -36.57 -31.15 -0.33
CA MET A 1 -37.59 -32.14 0.07
C MET A 1 -37.39 -32.42 1.54
N GLN A 2 -38.23 -31.75 2.40
CA GLN A 2 -38.10 -31.86 3.86
C GLN A 2 -38.93 -33.08 4.33
N ALA A 3 -38.26 -34.10 4.84
CA ALA A 3 -38.92 -35.20 5.50
C ALA A 3 -39.16 -34.85 6.98
N ARG A 4 -40.34 -34.43 7.35
CA ARG A 4 -40.76 -34.33 8.75
C ARG A 4 -41.17 -35.74 9.25
N VAL A 5 -40.39 -36.29 10.11
CA VAL A 5 -40.79 -37.45 10.93
C VAL A 5 -41.38 -36.92 12.24
N ARG A 6 -42.70 -36.94 12.38
CA ARG A 6 -43.39 -36.72 13.67
C ARG A 6 -43.40 -38.03 14.45
N LEU A 7 -42.70 -38.09 15.56
CA LEU A 7 -42.95 -39.06 16.60
C LEU A 7 -43.80 -38.39 17.68
N GLU A 8 -45.11 -38.70 17.69
CA GLU A 8 -45.99 -38.36 18.78
C GLU A 8 -45.77 -39.39 19.91
N ALA A 9 -45.12 -38.98 20.97
CA ALA A 9 -45.14 -39.70 22.22
C ALA A 9 -45.90 -38.87 23.25
N GLN A 10 -47.00 -39.40 23.76
CA GLN A 10 -47.75 -38.86 24.88
C GLN A 10 -46.91 -38.96 26.16
N SER A 11 -46.22 -37.93 26.52
CA SER A 11 -45.74 -37.56 27.84
C SER A 11 -44.78 -36.38 27.64
N GLY A 12 -44.97 -35.30 28.31
CA GLY A 12 -44.26 -34.01 28.43
C GLY A 12 -42.77 -33.90 28.14
N MET A 13 -42.28 -34.54 27.10
CA MET A 13 -40.90 -34.38 26.58
C MET A 13 -40.92 -33.50 25.33
N THR A 14 -40.17 -32.45 25.35
CA THR A 14 -39.87 -31.56 24.22
C THR A 14 -39.46 -32.36 22.99
N ALA A 15 -40.26 -32.27 21.92
CA ALA A 15 -39.93 -32.90 20.63
C ALA A 15 -38.62 -32.40 20.09
N ILE A 16 -37.60 -33.27 20.03
CA ILE A 16 -36.34 -32.98 19.35
C ILE A 16 -36.60 -33.05 17.82
N THR A 17 -36.72 -31.92 17.16
CA THR A 17 -36.77 -31.85 15.70
C THR A 17 -35.39 -32.21 15.14
N VAL A 18 -35.21 -33.43 14.69
CA VAL A 18 -34.00 -33.86 13.96
C VAL A 18 -34.00 -33.25 12.58
N HIS A 19 -33.30 -32.16 12.39
CA HIS A 19 -33.04 -31.61 11.05
C HIS A 19 -32.01 -32.51 10.35
N ALA A 20 -32.20 -32.73 9.05
CA ALA A 20 -31.26 -33.51 8.23
C ALA A 20 -29.82 -32.94 8.41
N LEU A 21 -28.89 -33.81 8.72
CA LEU A 21 -27.47 -33.43 8.92
C LEU A 21 -26.94 -32.71 7.69
N PRO A 22 -26.46 -31.49 7.81
CA PRO A 22 -25.92 -30.73 6.68
C PRO A 22 -24.52 -31.25 6.32
N LEU A 23 -24.44 -32.20 5.39
CA LEU A 23 -23.19 -32.84 5.01
C LEU A 23 -22.11 -31.86 4.54
N LEU A 24 -22.46 -30.86 3.75
CA LEU A 24 -21.50 -29.87 3.26
C LEU A 24 -20.89 -29.00 4.40
N PRO A 25 -21.66 -28.42 5.32
CA PRO A 25 -21.14 -27.78 6.52
C PRO A 25 -20.22 -28.66 7.37
N LEU A 26 -20.58 -29.90 7.60
CA LEU A 26 -19.75 -30.84 8.36
C LEU A 26 -18.45 -31.19 7.63
N ALA A 27 -18.51 -31.39 6.30
CA ALA A 27 -17.31 -31.59 5.48
C ALA A 27 -16.39 -30.35 5.51
N THR A 28 -17.00 -29.14 5.47
CA THR A 28 -16.25 -27.88 5.60
C THR A 28 -15.58 -27.76 6.98
N ALA A 29 -16.31 -28.04 8.05
CA ALA A 29 -15.76 -28.04 9.41
C ALA A 29 -14.59 -29.02 9.54
N LEU A 30 -14.77 -30.26 9.06
CA LEU A 30 -13.70 -31.25 9.03
C LEU A 30 -12.50 -30.77 8.21
N GLY A 31 -12.73 -30.23 7.01
CA GLY A 31 -11.69 -29.70 6.14
C GLY A 31 -10.88 -28.57 6.79
N VAL A 32 -11.55 -27.63 7.46
CA VAL A 32 -10.89 -26.56 8.23
C VAL A 32 -10.01 -27.15 9.36
N GLY A 33 -10.56 -28.09 10.14
CA GLY A 33 -9.81 -28.74 11.22
C GLY A 33 -8.60 -29.51 10.72
N LEU A 34 -8.75 -30.28 9.63
CA LEU A 34 -7.65 -31.01 9.00
C LEU A 34 -6.59 -30.06 8.44
N LEU A 35 -6.98 -28.97 7.76
CA LEU A 35 -6.05 -28.00 7.20
C LEU A 35 -5.20 -27.33 8.29
N VAL A 36 -5.85 -26.79 9.33
CA VAL A 36 -5.16 -26.11 10.42
C VAL A 36 -4.28 -27.08 11.19
N GLY A 37 -4.79 -28.28 11.49
CA GLY A 37 -4.06 -29.33 12.19
C GLY A 37 -2.83 -29.84 11.41
N ALA A 38 -2.96 -30.04 10.09
CA ALA A 38 -1.86 -30.48 9.22
C ALA A 38 -0.72 -29.45 9.17
N VAL A 39 -1.07 -28.17 9.07
CA VAL A 39 -0.08 -27.08 9.09
C VAL A 39 0.66 -27.03 10.41
N ARG A 40 -0.04 -27.21 11.52
CA ARG A 40 0.54 -27.20 12.86
C ARG A 40 1.48 -28.39 13.09
N GLU A 41 1.07 -29.58 12.70
CA GLU A 41 1.87 -30.81 12.87
C GLU A 41 3.17 -30.76 12.04
N ARG A 42 3.12 -30.25 10.81
CA ARG A 42 4.32 -30.04 9.97
C ARG A 42 5.34 -29.07 10.55
N ARG A 43 4.91 -28.14 11.40
CA ARG A 43 5.78 -27.11 11.99
C ARG A 43 6.54 -27.58 13.24
N HIS A 44 6.15 -28.71 13.83
CA HIS A 44 6.79 -29.25 15.02
C HIS A 44 7.21 -30.71 14.82
N PRO A 45 8.06 -31.03 13.83
CA PRO A 45 8.49 -32.40 13.58
C PRO A 45 9.29 -32.92 14.77
N GLY A 46 8.87 -34.08 15.31
CA GLY A 46 9.57 -34.77 16.39
C GLY A 46 9.22 -34.34 17.84
N ARG A 47 8.31 -33.37 18.02
CA ARG A 47 7.75 -33.04 19.33
C ARG A 47 6.32 -33.58 19.45
N ALA A 48 5.96 -34.15 20.58
CA ALA A 48 4.57 -34.49 20.87
C ALA A 48 3.77 -33.17 20.97
N THR A 49 3.16 -32.75 19.88
CA THR A 49 2.27 -31.59 19.89
C THR A 49 1.00 -31.95 20.63
N SER A 50 0.65 -31.18 21.67
CA SER A 50 -0.54 -31.38 22.46
C SER A 50 -1.85 -31.33 21.66
N ALA A 51 -1.86 -30.70 20.49
CA ALA A 51 -3.00 -30.60 19.56
C ALA A 51 -2.52 -30.69 18.11
N GLY A 52 -2.48 -31.88 17.53
CA GLY A 52 -2.12 -32.14 16.11
C GLY A 52 -3.33 -32.17 15.18
N LEU A 53 -3.14 -32.82 14.01
CA LEU A 53 -4.14 -33.00 12.96
C LEU A 53 -5.49 -33.51 13.49
N ARG A 54 -5.46 -34.61 14.28
CA ARG A 54 -6.66 -35.26 14.81
C ARG A 54 -7.41 -34.33 15.79
N THR A 55 -6.68 -33.67 16.68
CA THR A 55 -7.28 -32.79 17.69
C THR A 55 -8.02 -31.62 17.05
N HIS A 56 -7.42 -30.95 16.05
CA HIS A 56 -8.09 -29.85 15.32
C HIS A 56 -9.28 -30.34 14.50
N ALA A 57 -9.18 -31.51 13.84
CA ALA A 57 -10.29 -32.11 13.13
C ALA A 57 -11.49 -32.40 14.04
N LEU A 58 -11.23 -33.03 15.21
CA LEU A 58 -12.25 -33.29 16.20
C LEU A 58 -12.81 -32.01 16.83
N ALA A 59 -11.98 -31.03 17.14
CA ALA A 59 -12.43 -29.75 17.68
C ALA A 59 -13.39 -29.02 16.73
N ALA A 60 -13.08 -28.99 15.42
CA ALA A 60 -13.96 -28.39 14.42
C ALA A 60 -15.30 -29.15 14.28
N LEU A 61 -15.27 -30.48 14.24
CA LEU A 61 -16.48 -31.29 14.23
C LEU A 61 -17.31 -31.11 15.50
N CYS A 62 -16.67 -31.11 16.68
CA CYS A 62 -17.35 -30.85 17.96
C CYS A 62 -18.03 -29.47 17.94
N GLY A 63 -17.35 -28.44 17.42
CA GLY A 63 -17.95 -27.10 17.25
C GLY A 63 -19.19 -27.12 16.37
N ALA A 64 -19.12 -27.79 15.20
CA ALA A 64 -20.25 -27.93 14.29
C ALA A 64 -21.41 -28.70 14.93
N VAL A 65 -21.15 -29.89 15.50
CA VAL A 65 -22.19 -30.69 16.13
C VAL A 65 -22.81 -29.98 17.35
N ALA A 66 -21.97 -29.32 18.16
CA ALA A 66 -22.45 -28.58 19.34
C ALA A 66 -23.40 -27.44 18.96
N LEU A 67 -23.06 -26.65 17.91
CA LEU A 67 -23.97 -25.60 17.46
C LEU A 67 -25.23 -26.16 16.83
N TRP A 68 -25.14 -27.31 16.14
CA TRP A 68 -26.33 -28.01 15.62
C TRP A 68 -27.28 -28.47 16.71
N LEU A 69 -26.76 -28.92 17.87
CA LEU A 69 -27.55 -29.28 19.04
C LEU A 69 -28.12 -28.05 19.78
N GLY A 70 -27.52 -26.89 19.65
CA GLY A 70 -28.00 -25.65 20.21
C GLY A 70 -26.89 -24.74 20.73
N LEU A 71 -27.21 -23.44 20.84
CA LEU A 71 -26.24 -22.41 21.25
C LEU A 71 -25.65 -22.69 22.66
N ALA A 72 -26.46 -23.18 23.60
CA ALA A 72 -25.99 -23.48 24.95
C ALA A 72 -24.92 -24.59 24.94
N VAL A 73 -25.11 -25.67 24.17
CA VAL A 73 -24.14 -26.75 24.00
C VAL A 73 -22.88 -26.23 23.34
N PHE A 74 -23.00 -25.38 22.33
CA PHE A 74 -21.86 -24.76 21.64
C PHE A 74 -21.00 -23.94 22.61
N VAL A 75 -21.61 -23.07 23.41
CA VAL A 75 -20.89 -22.27 24.43
C VAL A 75 -20.12 -23.17 25.39
N VAL A 76 -20.74 -24.28 25.88
CA VAL A 76 -20.06 -25.23 26.75
C VAL A 76 -18.86 -25.88 26.05
N VAL A 77 -19.02 -26.33 24.80
CA VAL A 77 -17.93 -26.97 24.04
C VAL A 77 -16.79 -25.99 23.77
N VAL A 78 -17.09 -24.73 23.45
CA VAL A 78 -16.06 -23.66 23.26
C VAL A 78 -15.34 -23.42 24.62
N ALA A 79 -16.07 -23.34 25.74
CA ALA A 79 -15.47 -23.17 27.05
C ALA A 79 -14.56 -24.36 27.44
N LEU A 80 -14.98 -25.60 27.16
CA LEU A 80 -14.15 -26.80 27.35
C LEU A 80 -12.90 -26.76 26.44
N SER A 81 -13.03 -26.37 25.19
CA SER A 81 -11.87 -26.18 24.29
C SER A 81 -10.89 -25.15 24.82
N GLY A 82 -11.38 -24.07 25.43
CA GLY A 82 -10.57 -23.06 26.11
C GLY A 82 -9.88 -23.62 27.36
N LEU A 83 -10.58 -24.43 28.13
CA LEU A 83 -10.01 -25.09 29.31
C LEU A 83 -8.89 -26.08 28.93
N PHE A 84 -9.11 -26.91 27.89
CA PHE A 84 -8.08 -27.82 27.39
C PHE A 84 -6.88 -27.06 26.82
N ALA A 85 -7.12 -25.97 26.11
CA ALA A 85 -6.08 -25.08 25.65
C ALA A 85 -5.26 -24.50 26.81
N ALA A 86 -5.91 -24.02 27.88
CA ALA A 86 -5.23 -23.48 29.04
C ALA A 86 -4.43 -24.57 29.81
N MET A 87 -4.96 -25.79 29.91
CA MET A 87 -4.23 -26.92 30.49
C MET A 87 -3.00 -27.30 29.64
N SER A 88 -3.18 -27.38 28.32
CA SER A 88 -2.10 -27.62 27.38
C SER A 88 -0.99 -26.59 27.52
N TYR A 89 -1.33 -25.30 27.58
CA TYR A 89 -0.37 -24.23 27.78
C TYR A 89 0.43 -24.38 29.08
N ARG A 90 -0.21 -24.75 30.19
CA ARG A 90 0.51 -24.97 31.47
C ARG A 90 1.58 -26.05 31.35
N LEU A 91 1.34 -27.07 30.53
CA LEU A 91 2.28 -28.18 30.33
C LEU A 91 3.39 -27.81 29.32
N SER A 92 3.12 -26.98 28.31
CA SER A 92 4.05 -26.67 27.22
C SER A 92 4.79 -25.36 27.36
N ARG A 93 4.40 -24.47 28.30
CA ARG A 93 4.93 -23.09 28.43
C ARG A 93 6.46 -22.99 28.59
N ALA A 94 7.08 -24.01 29.12
CA ALA A 94 8.54 -24.05 29.32
C ALA A 94 9.29 -24.23 27.99
N GLU A 95 8.66 -24.89 27.02
CA GLU A 95 9.26 -25.21 25.71
C GLU A 95 8.76 -24.29 24.59
N ASP A 96 7.49 -23.86 24.62
CA ASP A 96 6.87 -22.91 23.70
C ASP A 96 6.01 -21.90 24.49
N PRO A 97 6.56 -20.73 24.86
CA PRO A 97 5.85 -19.71 25.63
C PRO A 97 4.76 -18.98 24.84
N GLY A 98 4.59 -19.30 23.56
CA GLY A 98 3.60 -18.66 22.68
C GLY A 98 2.20 -19.25 22.82
N LEU A 99 1.15 -18.43 22.99
CA LEU A 99 -0.26 -18.84 23.06
C LEU A 99 -0.91 -19.14 21.70
N THR A 100 -0.16 -19.05 20.60
CA THR A 100 -0.72 -19.19 19.25
C THR A 100 -1.40 -20.55 19.04
N GLY A 101 -0.83 -21.60 19.59
CA GLY A 101 -1.36 -22.96 19.48
C GLY A 101 -2.70 -23.13 20.17
N GLU A 102 -2.82 -22.61 21.35
CA GLU A 102 -3.99 -22.70 22.21
C GLU A 102 -5.15 -21.87 21.64
N ILE A 103 -4.86 -20.64 21.22
CA ILE A 103 -5.84 -19.77 20.53
C ILE A 103 -6.33 -20.44 19.24
N THR A 104 -5.42 -21.08 18.49
CA THR A 104 -5.78 -21.77 17.24
C THR A 104 -6.76 -22.91 17.48
N LEU A 105 -6.63 -23.66 18.60
CA LEU A 105 -7.55 -24.74 18.94
C LEU A 105 -8.98 -24.22 19.19
N VAL A 106 -9.10 -23.17 20.01
CA VAL A 106 -10.39 -22.53 20.30
C VAL A 106 -11.01 -21.97 19.02
N LEU A 107 -10.18 -21.29 18.22
CA LEU A 107 -10.64 -20.70 16.94
C LEU A 107 -11.10 -21.78 15.95
N THR A 108 -10.43 -22.94 15.92
CA THR A 108 -10.86 -24.08 15.08
C THR A 108 -12.24 -24.62 15.51
N THR A 109 -12.51 -24.66 16.82
CA THR A 109 -13.84 -25.06 17.36
C THR A 109 -14.92 -24.04 16.93
N LEU A 110 -14.60 -22.73 17.02
CA LEU A 110 -15.51 -21.66 16.59
C LEU A 110 -15.79 -21.71 15.09
N LEU A 111 -14.76 -21.94 14.26
CA LEU A 111 -14.90 -22.07 12.82
C LEU A 111 -15.72 -23.31 12.43
N GLY A 112 -15.61 -24.39 13.21
CA GLY A 112 -16.47 -25.56 13.04
C GLY A 112 -17.95 -25.21 13.22
N GLY A 113 -18.29 -24.47 14.27
CA GLY A 113 -19.65 -23.95 14.48
C GLY A 113 -20.10 -23.00 13.36
N LEU A 114 -19.23 -22.05 12.97
CA LEU A 114 -19.49 -21.08 11.90
C LEU A 114 -19.81 -21.77 10.56
N ALA A 115 -19.20 -22.93 10.30
CA ALA A 115 -19.44 -23.69 9.07
C ALA A 115 -20.89 -24.11 8.87
N LEU A 116 -21.70 -24.25 9.95
CA LEU A 116 -23.12 -24.61 9.84
C LEU A 116 -23.97 -23.54 9.17
N GLY A 117 -23.71 -22.27 9.46
CA GLY A 117 -24.46 -21.16 8.87
C GLY A 117 -23.79 -20.54 7.64
N LEU A 118 -22.46 -20.46 7.66
CA LEU A 118 -21.63 -19.75 6.67
C LEU A 118 -20.41 -20.59 6.23
N PRO A 119 -20.60 -21.73 5.53
CA PRO A 119 -19.50 -22.66 5.23
C PRO A 119 -18.39 -22.02 4.40
N ALA A 120 -18.70 -21.16 3.43
CA ALA A 120 -17.72 -20.45 2.60
C ALA A 120 -16.83 -19.51 3.45
N LEU A 121 -17.45 -18.76 4.38
CA LEU A 121 -16.73 -17.88 5.30
C LEU A 121 -15.85 -18.69 6.28
N ALA A 122 -16.37 -19.77 6.84
CA ALA A 122 -15.61 -20.65 7.73
C ALA A 122 -14.40 -21.27 7.02
N GLY A 123 -14.58 -21.72 5.77
CA GLY A 123 -13.49 -22.23 4.94
C GLY A 123 -12.44 -21.15 4.63
N GLY A 124 -12.86 -19.95 4.23
CA GLY A 124 -11.97 -18.81 3.99
C GLY A 124 -11.15 -18.39 5.22
N LEU A 125 -11.82 -18.25 6.37
CA LEU A 125 -11.16 -17.95 7.64
C LEU A 125 -10.23 -19.09 8.08
N GLY A 126 -10.62 -20.35 7.84
CA GLY A 126 -9.76 -21.52 8.10
C GLY A 126 -8.45 -21.47 7.33
N VAL A 127 -8.48 -21.07 6.04
CA VAL A 127 -7.28 -20.84 5.23
C VAL A 127 -6.43 -19.72 5.81
N VAL A 128 -7.04 -18.61 6.22
CA VAL A 128 -6.31 -17.48 6.85
C VAL A 128 -5.62 -17.92 8.14
N VAL A 129 -6.32 -18.65 9.01
CA VAL A 129 -5.76 -19.19 10.25
C VAL A 129 -4.60 -20.14 9.96
N ALA A 130 -4.77 -21.08 9.03
CA ALA A 130 -3.71 -22.00 8.62
C ALA A 130 -2.49 -21.23 8.06
N ALA A 131 -2.70 -20.20 7.24
CA ALA A 131 -1.64 -19.35 6.72
C ALA A 131 -0.89 -18.61 7.84
N LEU A 132 -1.58 -18.03 8.82
CA LEU A 132 -0.95 -17.36 9.97
C LEU A 132 -0.11 -18.31 10.81
N VAL A 133 -0.61 -19.54 11.05
CA VAL A 133 0.15 -20.58 11.75
C VAL A 133 1.37 -21.02 10.93
N TYR A 134 1.21 -21.19 9.62
CA TYR A 134 2.31 -21.54 8.71
C TYR A 134 3.37 -20.45 8.65
N LEU A 135 2.99 -19.20 8.61
CA LEU A 135 3.88 -18.05 8.48
C LEU A 135 4.49 -17.57 9.81
N LYS A 136 4.20 -18.23 10.96
CA LYS A 136 4.70 -17.81 12.30
C LYS A 136 6.21 -17.50 12.28
N ALA A 137 7.04 -18.41 11.78
CA ALA A 137 8.50 -18.20 11.77
C ALA A 137 8.94 -17.11 10.76
N PRO A 138 8.52 -17.12 9.47
CA PRO A 138 8.88 -16.03 8.56
C PRO A 138 8.33 -14.67 9.00
N LEU A 139 7.15 -14.59 9.59
CA LEU A 139 6.61 -13.33 10.13
C LEU A 139 7.43 -12.84 11.35
N HIS A 140 7.87 -13.75 12.20
CA HIS A 140 8.70 -13.42 13.36
C HIS A 140 10.11 -12.93 12.93
N GLN A 141 10.72 -13.61 11.95
CA GLN A 141 11.97 -13.17 11.34
C GLN A 141 11.82 -11.82 10.64
N LEU A 142 10.73 -11.65 9.87
CA LEU A 142 10.42 -10.38 9.23
C LEU A 142 10.33 -9.24 10.26
N ALA A 143 9.56 -9.46 11.34
CA ALA A 143 9.31 -8.44 12.35
C ALA A 143 10.56 -8.12 13.19
N ARG A 144 11.41 -9.10 13.50
CA ARG A 144 12.58 -8.90 14.38
C ARG A 144 13.87 -8.60 13.65
N GLU A 145 14.09 -9.22 12.49
CA GLU A 145 15.37 -9.17 11.80
C GLU A 145 15.35 -8.28 10.56
N ARG A 146 14.18 -8.16 9.92
CA ARG A 146 14.08 -7.49 8.62
C ARG A 146 13.37 -6.15 8.65
N VAL A 147 12.54 -5.86 9.64
CA VAL A 147 11.84 -4.57 9.76
C VAL A 147 12.50 -3.77 10.88
N SER A 148 13.01 -2.59 10.56
CA SER A 148 13.58 -1.68 11.55
C SER A 148 12.48 -1.04 12.42
N GLU A 149 12.83 -0.64 13.64
CA GLU A 149 11.89 0.09 14.53
C GLU A 149 11.34 1.36 13.86
N ALA A 150 12.14 2.00 13.02
CA ALA A 150 11.71 3.16 12.26
C ALA A 150 10.63 2.81 11.24
N GLU A 151 10.77 1.67 10.53
CA GLU A 151 9.76 1.19 9.58
C GLU A 151 8.46 0.78 10.28
N VAL A 152 8.54 0.13 11.44
CA VAL A 152 7.35 -0.19 12.26
C VAL A 152 6.62 1.09 12.65
N ARG A 153 7.35 2.09 13.17
CA ARG A 153 6.77 3.37 13.53
C ARG A 153 6.13 4.08 12.34
N ASP A 154 6.81 4.11 11.20
CA ASP A 154 6.30 4.72 9.99
C ASP A 154 5.04 4.00 9.50
N GLY A 155 5.01 2.66 9.51
CA GLY A 155 3.83 1.86 9.21
C GLY A 155 2.65 2.15 10.15
N LEU A 156 2.91 2.26 11.47
CA LEU A 156 1.88 2.64 12.45
C LEU A 156 1.33 4.05 12.20
N VAL A 157 2.19 5.01 11.85
CA VAL A 157 1.76 6.38 11.48
C VAL A 157 0.90 6.36 10.23
N LEU A 158 1.26 5.58 9.20
CA LEU A 158 0.45 5.43 7.98
C LEU A 158 -0.92 4.82 8.30
N LEU A 159 -0.95 3.73 9.07
CA LEU A 159 -2.20 3.06 9.45
C LEU A 159 -3.08 3.97 10.32
N ALA A 160 -2.50 4.66 11.31
CA ALA A 160 -3.23 5.63 12.12
C ALA A 160 -3.78 6.78 11.27
N SER A 161 -3.00 7.29 10.31
CA SER A 161 -3.44 8.33 9.39
C SER A 161 -4.60 7.88 8.49
N ALA A 162 -4.57 6.62 8.02
CA ALA A 162 -5.58 6.07 7.12
C ALA A 162 -6.83 5.58 7.85
N LEU A 163 -6.68 4.88 8.97
CA LEU A 163 -7.78 4.17 9.64
C LEU A 163 -8.42 4.99 10.77
N VAL A 164 -7.67 5.91 11.38
CA VAL A 164 -8.16 6.71 12.51
C VAL A 164 -8.41 8.15 12.08
N VAL A 165 -7.39 8.84 11.55
CA VAL A 165 -7.51 10.27 11.25
C VAL A 165 -8.44 10.52 10.06
N LEU A 166 -8.25 9.80 8.95
CA LEU A 166 -9.03 10.01 7.72
C LEU A 166 -10.55 9.92 7.92
N PRO A 167 -11.12 8.93 8.67
CA PRO A 167 -12.55 8.88 8.92
C PRO A 167 -13.09 10.00 9.82
N LEU A 168 -12.22 10.63 10.62
CA LEU A 168 -12.59 11.70 11.55
C LEU A 168 -12.52 13.09 10.91
N VAL A 169 -11.84 13.23 9.78
CA VAL A 169 -11.67 14.50 9.08
C VAL A 169 -12.93 14.84 8.29
N PRO A 170 -13.49 16.08 8.43
CA PRO A 170 -14.72 16.46 7.76
C PRO A 170 -14.56 16.51 6.23
N ASP A 171 -15.48 15.85 5.51
CA ASP A 171 -15.52 15.84 4.04
C ASP A 171 -16.46 16.95 3.53
N ARG A 172 -16.04 18.19 3.70
CA ARG A 172 -16.73 19.37 3.20
C ARG A 172 -15.72 20.46 2.88
N SER A 173 -16.00 21.26 1.85
CA SER A 173 -15.19 22.44 1.54
C SER A 173 -15.39 23.52 2.62
N ILE A 174 -14.31 24.14 3.07
CA ILE A 174 -14.28 25.18 4.10
C ILE A 174 -13.29 26.27 3.72
N GLY A 175 -13.45 27.45 4.35
CA GLY A 175 -12.55 28.59 4.17
C GLY A 175 -12.86 29.45 2.95
N PRO A 176 -12.05 30.48 2.68
CA PRO A 176 -12.24 31.38 1.57
C PRO A 176 -12.14 30.63 0.24
N PHE A 177 -12.97 31.00 -0.73
CA PHE A 177 -13.07 30.40 -2.08
C PHE A 177 -13.58 28.96 -2.14
N ASP A 178 -13.98 28.33 -1.02
CA ASP A 178 -14.46 26.92 -0.94
C ASP A 178 -13.52 25.88 -1.57
N VAL A 179 -12.23 26.17 -1.64
CA VAL A 179 -11.21 25.31 -2.28
C VAL A 179 -10.61 24.29 -1.33
N PHE A 180 -10.70 24.50 -0.02
CA PHE A 180 -10.08 23.67 0.99
C PHE A 180 -11.04 22.58 1.49
N ASN A 181 -10.79 21.31 1.15
CA ASN A 181 -11.48 20.16 1.71
C ASN A 181 -10.49 19.33 2.53
N PRO A 182 -10.62 19.29 3.88
CA PRO A 182 -9.69 18.60 4.75
C PRO A 182 -9.59 17.09 4.47
N ALA A 183 -10.70 16.40 4.21
CA ALA A 183 -10.70 14.97 3.95
C ALA A 183 -10.00 14.65 2.62
N MET A 184 -10.24 15.45 1.58
CA MET A 184 -9.56 15.30 0.29
C MET A 184 -8.05 15.50 0.43
N LEU A 185 -7.64 16.56 1.15
CA LEU A 185 -6.23 16.81 1.44
C LEU A 185 -5.60 15.63 2.20
N TRP A 186 -6.29 15.13 3.23
CA TRP A 186 -5.77 14.03 4.03
C TRP A 186 -5.69 12.72 3.24
N LYS A 187 -6.65 12.45 2.34
CA LYS A 187 -6.57 11.32 1.38
C LYS A 187 -5.30 11.39 0.54
N LEU A 188 -4.94 12.58 0.05
CA LEU A 188 -3.71 12.77 -0.73
C LEU A 188 -2.45 12.55 0.12
N VAL A 189 -2.44 13.02 1.37
CA VAL A 189 -1.33 12.77 2.31
C VAL A 189 -1.14 11.27 2.53
N VAL A 190 -2.21 10.55 2.83
CA VAL A 190 -2.19 9.09 3.02
C VAL A 190 -1.73 8.38 1.75
N LEU A 191 -2.22 8.81 0.59
CA LEU A 191 -1.84 8.24 -0.71
C LEU A 191 -0.33 8.39 -0.95
N VAL A 192 0.23 9.57 -0.76
CA VAL A 192 1.67 9.83 -0.93
C VAL A 192 2.51 9.05 0.07
N MET A 193 2.06 8.96 1.32
CA MET A 193 2.73 8.13 2.34
C MET A 193 2.72 6.65 1.95
N ALA A 194 1.58 6.12 1.50
CA ALA A 194 1.44 4.73 1.09
C ALA A 194 2.35 4.40 -0.12
N ILE A 195 2.37 5.26 -1.12
CA ILE A 195 3.23 5.08 -2.30
C ILE A 195 4.71 5.15 -1.92
N SER A 196 5.10 6.08 -1.04
CA SER A 196 6.48 6.17 -0.53
C SER A 196 6.87 4.92 0.25
N ALA A 197 5.97 4.37 1.08
CA ALA A 197 6.19 3.12 1.80
C ALA A 197 6.34 1.92 0.85
N LEU A 198 5.48 1.82 -0.18
CA LEU A 198 5.59 0.79 -1.22
C LEU A 198 6.91 0.92 -2.00
N GLY A 199 7.33 2.13 -2.36
CA GLY A 199 8.61 2.40 -3.00
C GLY A 199 9.79 1.96 -2.14
N HIS A 200 9.77 2.22 -0.84
CA HIS A 200 10.78 1.79 0.11
C HIS A 200 10.86 0.25 0.22
N VAL A 201 9.71 -0.42 0.35
CA VAL A 201 9.64 -1.88 0.39
C VAL A 201 10.15 -2.49 -0.92
N ALA A 202 9.77 -1.92 -2.06
CA ALA A 202 10.22 -2.39 -3.37
C ALA A 202 11.75 -2.25 -3.53
N LEU A 203 12.34 -1.12 -3.13
CA LEU A 203 13.80 -0.94 -3.12
C LEU A 203 14.51 -2.03 -2.31
N ARG A 204 13.94 -2.39 -1.18
CA ARG A 204 14.50 -3.40 -0.29
C ARG A 204 14.40 -4.82 -0.85
N LEU A 205 13.28 -5.16 -1.51
CA LEU A 205 13.05 -6.47 -2.10
C LEU A 205 13.91 -6.71 -3.34
N VAL A 206 14.12 -5.68 -4.14
CA VAL A 206 14.88 -5.76 -5.39
C VAL A 206 16.38 -5.94 -5.13
N GLY A 207 16.91 -5.37 -4.04
CA GLY A 207 18.32 -5.53 -3.63
C GLY A 207 19.33 -5.20 -4.72
N ASN A 208 20.59 -5.66 -4.52
CA ASN A 208 21.72 -5.37 -5.42
C ASN A 208 21.63 -6.05 -6.81
N ARG A 209 20.70 -6.97 -7.03
CA ARG A 209 20.65 -7.79 -8.26
C ARG A 209 20.21 -7.04 -9.52
N TRP A 210 19.47 -5.94 -9.36
CA TRP A 210 18.83 -5.24 -10.47
C TRP A 210 19.49 -3.90 -10.85
N GLY A 211 20.64 -3.61 -10.26
CA GLY A 211 21.46 -2.48 -10.64
C GLY A 211 20.87 -1.11 -10.30
N LEU A 212 21.63 -0.09 -10.67
CA LEU A 212 21.37 1.31 -10.35
C LEU A 212 20.04 1.84 -10.90
N ALA A 213 19.58 1.26 -12.01
CA ALA A 213 18.38 1.71 -12.72
C ALA A 213 17.09 1.40 -11.99
N VAL A 214 16.93 0.14 -11.52
CA VAL A 214 15.73 -0.25 -10.77
C VAL A 214 15.72 0.43 -9.41
N ALA A 215 16.90 0.55 -8.78
CA ALA A 215 17.05 1.35 -7.57
C ALA A 215 16.64 2.82 -7.81
N GLY A 216 17.00 3.40 -8.97
CA GLY A 216 16.59 4.73 -9.38
C GLY A 216 15.08 4.87 -9.48
N PHE A 217 14.43 3.94 -10.18
CA PHE A 217 12.97 3.94 -10.33
C PHE A 217 12.27 3.96 -8.97
N PHE A 218 12.60 3.03 -8.08
CA PHE A 218 11.95 2.97 -6.76
C PHE A 218 12.33 4.14 -5.85
N ALA A 219 13.56 4.66 -5.94
CA ALA A 219 13.96 5.87 -5.22
C ALA A 219 13.12 7.10 -5.65
N GLY A 220 12.69 7.14 -6.91
CA GLY A 220 11.83 8.18 -7.45
C GLY A 220 10.47 8.29 -6.77
N TYR A 221 9.91 7.20 -6.28
CA TYR A 221 8.67 7.20 -5.47
C TYR A 221 8.87 7.82 -4.10
N VAL A 222 10.08 7.72 -3.53
CA VAL A 222 10.40 8.35 -2.25
C VAL A 222 10.71 9.84 -2.46
N SER A 223 11.59 10.17 -3.40
CA SER A 223 11.91 11.54 -3.81
C SER A 223 12.77 11.54 -5.08
N SER A 224 12.20 11.91 -6.21
CA SER A 224 12.94 12.02 -7.47
C SER A 224 14.04 13.09 -7.43
N THR A 225 13.83 14.19 -6.70
CA THR A 225 14.84 15.25 -6.52
C THR A 225 16.03 14.75 -5.69
N ALA A 226 15.75 14.04 -4.59
CA ALA A 226 16.81 13.44 -3.77
C ALA A 226 17.56 12.33 -4.53
N ALA A 227 16.86 11.55 -5.37
CA ALA A 227 17.49 10.55 -6.22
C ALA A 227 18.44 11.19 -7.23
N VAL A 228 18.02 12.25 -7.94
CA VAL A 228 18.87 13.02 -8.86
C VAL A 228 20.11 13.55 -8.15
N ALA A 229 19.95 14.12 -6.94
CA ALA A 229 21.06 14.62 -6.13
C ALA A 229 22.03 13.49 -5.74
N GLY A 230 21.53 12.37 -5.24
CA GLY A 230 22.34 11.23 -4.80
C GLY A 230 23.12 10.59 -5.94
N PHE A 231 22.51 10.44 -7.12
CA PHE A 231 23.23 9.97 -8.32
C PHE A 231 24.28 10.96 -8.79
N GLY A 232 24.01 12.27 -8.70
CA GLY A 232 24.98 13.31 -9.00
C GLY A 232 26.22 13.25 -8.10
N GLN A 233 26.04 13.08 -6.80
CA GLN A 233 27.15 12.91 -5.84
C GLN A 233 28.01 11.70 -6.20
N ARG A 234 27.39 10.55 -6.53
CA ARG A 234 28.14 9.36 -6.97
C ARG A 234 28.94 9.58 -8.23
N VAL A 235 28.42 10.35 -9.19
CA VAL A 235 29.16 10.69 -10.42
C VAL A 235 30.39 11.53 -10.10
N ARG A 236 30.36 12.38 -9.07
CA ARG A 236 31.54 13.11 -8.60
C ARG A 236 32.62 12.20 -8.02
N GLU A 237 32.19 11.21 -7.22
CA GLU A 237 33.09 10.22 -6.60
C GLU A 237 33.63 9.24 -7.64
N THR A 238 32.78 8.80 -8.58
CA THR A 238 33.10 7.79 -9.59
C THR A 238 32.59 8.23 -10.97
N PRO A 239 33.38 8.99 -11.74
CA PRO A 239 32.94 9.55 -13.04
C PRO A 239 32.56 8.50 -14.10
N SER A 240 33.01 7.25 -13.97
CA SER A 240 32.63 6.13 -14.86
C SER A 240 31.16 5.76 -14.75
N LEU A 241 30.53 6.01 -13.60
CA LEU A 241 29.09 5.76 -13.36
C LEU A 241 28.16 6.81 -13.97
N ARG A 242 28.67 7.80 -14.73
CA ARG A 242 27.86 8.90 -15.25
C ARG A 242 26.68 8.41 -16.11
N SER A 243 26.90 7.49 -17.04
CA SER A 243 25.82 7.00 -17.90
C SER A 243 24.74 6.23 -17.13
N PRO A 244 25.07 5.22 -16.32
CA PRO A 244 24.08 4.54 -15.48
C PRO A 244 23.41 5.46 -14.46
N ALA A 245 24.10 6.44 -13.90
CA ALA A 245 23.51 7.42 -12.99
C ALA A 245 22.47 8.34 -13.67
N VAL A 246 22.73 8.75 -14.91
CA VAL A 246 21.74 9.50 -15.73
C VAL A 246 20.52 8.62 -16.01
N GLY A 247 20.72 7.35 -16.41
CA GLY A 247 19.62 6.40 -16.61
C GLY A 247 18.77 6.21 -15.35
N ALA A 248 19.42 6.03 -14.20
CA ALA A 248 18.75 5.92 -12.91
C ALA A 248 17.97 7.20 -12.54
N ALA A 249 18.52 8.37 -12.82
CA ALA A 249 17.84 9.65 -12.63
C ALA A 249 16.61 9.81 -13.55
N MET A 250 16.68 9.33 -14.79
CA MET A 250 15.52 9.33 -15.71
C MET A 250 14.43 8.40 -15.18
N LEU A 251 14.76 7.20 -14.73
CA LEU A 251 13.79 6.27 -14.14
C LEU A 251 13.20 6.78 -12.83
N ALA A 252 13.97 7.52 -12.02
CA ALA A 252 13.42 8.19 -10.83
C ALA A 252 12.38 9.26 -11.21
N ASN A 253 12.60 9.98 -12.31
CA ASN A 253 11.62 10.93 -12.81
C ASN A 253 10.42 10.25 -13.46
N LEU A 254 10.59 9.09 -14.10
CA LEU A 254 9.48 8.27 -14.59
C LEU A 254 8.58 7.82 -13.45
N ALA A 255 9.15 7.32 -12.34
CA ALA A 255 8.39 6.98 -11.14
C ALA A 255 7.64 8.19 -10.58
N SER A 256 8.31 9.35 -10.48
CA SER A 256 7.66 10.61 -10.07
C SER A 256 6.51 11.01 -11.00
N LEU A 257 6.69 10.90 -12.33
CA LEU A 257 5.64 11.18 -13.30
C LEU A 257 4.46 10.20 -13.17
N SER A 258 4.73 8.92 -12.89
CA SER A 258 3.69 7.92 -12.70
C SER A 258 2.78 8.20 -11.50
N LEU A 259 3.24 8.98 -10.50
CA LEU A 259 2.43 9.43 -9.36
C LEU A 259 1.30 10.38 -9.74
N PHE A 260 1.40 11.04 -10.90
CA PHE A 260 0.30 11.84 -11.39
C PHE A 260 -0.95 11.00 -11.63
N VAL A 261 -0.79 9.75 -12.09
CA VAL A 261 -1.91 8.84 -12.36
C VAL A 261 -2.79 8.62 -11.11
N PRO A 262 -2.30 8.09 -9.98
CA PRO A 262 -3.12 7.91 -8.80
C PRO A 262 -3.60 9.22 -8.16
N ILE A 263 -2.83 10.31 -8.26
CA ILE A 263 -3.24 11.62 -7.76
C ILE A 263 -4.41 12.17 -8.57
N LEU A 264 -4.31 12.19 -9.90
CA LEU A 264 -5.38 12.64 -10.79
C LEU A 264 -6.60 11.73 -10.71
N LEU A 265 -6.40 10.42 -10.62
CA LEU A 265 -7.49 9.46 -10.45
C LEU A 265 -8.28 9.72 -9.16
N ALA A 266 -7.58 10.07 -8.07
CA ALA A 266 -8.21 10.34 -6.78
C ALA A 266 -8.96 11.68 -6.75
N VAL A 267 -8.49 12.69 -7.50
CA VAL A 267 -9.02 14.08 -7.43
C VAL A 267 -9.95 14.41 -8.60
N SER A 268 -9.56 14.06 -9.82
CA SER A 268 -10.28 14.36 -11.07
C SER A 268 -10.02 13.29 -12.13
N PRO A 269 -10.76 12.15 -12.10
CA PRO A 269 -10.61 11.08 -13.10
C PRO A 269 -10.83 11.57 -14.53
N GLY A 270 -11.72 12.55 -14.73
CA GLY A 270 -11.98 13.17 -16.04
C GLY A 270 -10.76 13.87 -16.60
N LEU A 271 -10.00 14.61 -15.77
CA LEU A 271 -8.76 15.24 -16.20
C LEU A 271 -7.70 14.18 -16.55
N LEU A 272 -7.59 13.09 -15.79
CA LEU A 272 -6.65 12.01 -16.11
C LEU A 272 -6.92 11.42 -17.51
N ALA A 273 -8.19 11.21 -17.86
CA ALA A 273 -8.56 10.69 -19.17
C ALA A 273 -8.14 11.66 -20.32
N GLN A 274 -8.14 12.96 -20.04
CA GLN A 274 -7.77 14.00 -21.02
C GLN A 274 -6.26 14.19 -21.18
N VAL A 275 -5.49 14.07 -20.08
CA VAL A 275 -4.04 14.31 -20.08
C VAL A 275 -3.21 13.02 -20.08
N GLY A 276 -3.85 11.87 -20.19
CA GLY A 276 -3.18 10.57 -20.17
C GLY A 276 -2.18 10.38 -21.30
N GLY A 277 -2.48 10.93 -22.49
CA GLY A 277 -1.58 10.91 -23.64
C GLY A 277 -0.28 11.69 -23.40
N GLU A 278 -0.39 12.88 -22.82
CA GLU A 278 0.73 13.76 -22.46
C GLU A 278 1.64 13.08 -21.42
N LEU A 279 1.04 12.49 -20.38
CA LEU A 279 1.79 11.75 -19.35
C LEU A 279 2.47 10.50 -19.94
N ALA A 280 1.79 9.78 -20.84
CA ALA A 280 2.35 8.61 -21.51
C ALA A 280 3.53 8.98 -22.42
N ALA A 281 3.42 10.08 -23.20
CA ALA A 281 4.50 10.57 -24.05
C ALA A 281 5.73 10.97 -23.24
N GLY A 282 5.55 11.76 -22.18
CA GLY A 282 6.62 12.12 -21.26
C GLY A 282 7.24 10.91 -20.57
N GLY A 283 6.41 9.96 -20.15
CA GLY A 283 6.85 8.70 -19.56
C GLY A 283 7.68 7.85 -20.51
N ALA A 284 7.28 7.75 -21.77
CA ALA A 284 8.03 7.03 -22.82
C ALA A 284 9.43 7.62 -23.03
N VAL A 285 9.56 8.95 -23.06
CA VAL A 285 10.87 9.63 -23.17
C VAL A 285 11.75 9.34 -21.97
N LEU A 286 11.20 9.41 -20.74
CA LEU A 286 11.96 9.10 -19.52
C LEU A 286 12.37 7.63 -19.46
N LEU A 287 11.48 6.72 -19.90
CA LEU A 287 11.79 5.29 -20.00
C LEU A 287 12.92 5.04 -21.00
N ALA A 288 12.82 5.62 -22.18
CA ALA A 288 13.86 5.50 -23.21
C ALA A 288 15.21 6.05 -22.71
N GLY A 289 15.22 7.23 -22.08
CA GLY A 289 16.42 7.80 -21.47
C GLY A 289 16.99 6.93 -20.34
N GLY A 290 16.12 6.30 -19.55
CA GLY A 290 16.48 5.33 -18.55
C GLY A 290 17.18 4.10 -19.15
N LEU A 291 16.57 3.48 -20.14
CA LEU A 291 17.08 2.27 -20.82
C LEU A 291 18.39 2.55 -21.57
N LEU A 292 18.53 3.70 -22.24
CA LEU A 292 19.78 4.11 -22.91
C LEU A 292 20.95 4.32 -21.96
N GLY A 293 20.67 4.70 -20.69
CA GLY A 293 21.68 4.81 -19.65
C GLY A 293 22.14 3.45 -19.11
N LEU A 294 21.34 2.39 -19.29
CA LEU A 294 21.64 1.05 -18.84
C LEU A 294 22.65 0.37 -19.78
N ARG A 295 23.89 0.25 -19.34
CA ARG A 295 24.85 -0.69 -19.95
C ARG A 295 24.87 -1.99 -19.15
N PRO A 296 25.07 -3.16 -19.82
CA PRO A 296 25.11 -4.47 -19.15
C PRO A 296 26.18 -4.59 -18.07
N ASP A 297 27.21 -3.77 -18.13
CA ASP A 297 28.39 -3.80 -17.26
C ASP A 297 28.22 -3.07 -15.91
N GLY A 298 27.00 -2.65 -15.59
CA GLY A 298 26.72 -1.86 -14.39
C GLY A 298 26.79 -2.66 -13.09
N GLN A 299 27.98 -3.02 -12.63
CA GLN A 299 28.26 -3.39 -11.24
C GLN A 299 28.28 -2.13 -10.36
N GLY A 300 27.18 -1.39 -10.34
CA GLY A 300 27.03 -0.26 -9.43
C GLY A 300 26.29 -0.72 -8.18
N GLU A 301 26.89 -0.64 -7.01
CA GLU A 301 26.14 -0.70 -5.75
C GLU A 301 24.97 0.31 -5.79
N PRO A 302 23.77 -0.07 -5.33
CA PRO A 302 22.67 0.87 -5.20
C PRO A 302 23.11 2.08 -4.37
N PRO A 303 22.50 3.26 -4.59
CA PRO A 303 22.80 4.41 -3.73
C PRO A 303 22.60 3.95 -2.29
N PRO A 304 23.49 4.30 -1.35
CA PRO A 304 23.22 4.05 0.04
C PRO A 304 21.86 4.68 0.30
N THR A 305 20.88 3.82 0.58
CA THR A 305 19.58 4.27 1.05
C THR A 305 19.87 4.89 2.42
N ALA A 306 20.26 6.15 2.40
CA ALA A 306 20.64 6.90 3.60
C ALA A 306 19.49 7.06 4.60
N GLN A 307 18.37 6.34 4.39
CA GLN A 307 17.20 6.45 5.23
C GLN A 307 16.61 5.07 5.50
N SER A 308 16.85 4.59 6.71
CA SER A 308 16.12 3.49 7.34
C SER A 308 14.64 3.80 7.60
N ARG A 309 14.04 4.71 6.85
CA ARG A 309 12.65 5.16 7.00
C ARG A 309 11.88 5.03 5.70
N MET A 310 10.66 4.51 5.76
CA MET A 310 9.74 4.41 4.63
C MET A 310 9.34 5.79 4.10
N PHE A 311 9.08 6.72 5.02
CA PHE A 311 8.81 8.14 4.74
C PHE A 311 9.09 8.97 6.00
N ARG A 312 9.22 10.27 5.84
CA ARG A 312 9.25 11.20 6.98
C ARG A 312 7.87 11.84 7.12
N PHE A 313 7.15 11.56 8.20
CA PHE A 313 5.83 12.15 8.48
C PHE A 313 5.84 13.68 8.36
N ARG A 314 6.94 14.31 8.79
CA ARG A 314 7.16 15.75 8.60
C ARG A 314 7.07 16.18 7.12
N HIS A 315 7.56 15.35 6.20
CA HIS A 315 7.46 15.64 4.76
C HIS A 315 6.02 15.50 4.25
N ALA A 316 5.27 14.51 4.75
CA ALA A 316 3.85 14.39 4.43
C ALA A 316 3.03 15.58 4.97
N LEU A 317 3.36 16.05 6.18
CA LEU A 317 2.75 17.27 6.73
C LEU A 317 3.14 18.52 5.93
N LEU A 318 4.42 18.66 5.57
CA LEU A 318 4.90 19.74 4.72
C LEU A 318 4.20 19.72 3.35
N PHE A 319 4.01 18.54 2.76
CA PHE A 319 3.23 18.34 1.55
C PHE A 319 1.79 18.86 1.71
N ALA A 320 1.11 18.54 2.83
CA ALA A 320 -0.22 19.05 3.12
C ALA A 320 -0.25 20.59 3.23
N VAL A 321 0.75 21.17 3.92
CA VAL A 321 0.88 22.63 4.05
C VAL A 321 1.12 23.27 2.70
N ILE A 322 2.01 22.71 1.88
CA ILE A 322 2.28 23.22 0.52
C ILE A 322 1.03 23.13 -0.34
N ILE A 323 0.31 22.00 -0.38
CA ILE A 323 -0.95 21.90 -1.13
C ILE A 323 -1.92 22.98 -0.68
N THR A 324 -2.12 23.12 0.62
CA THR A 324 -3.04 24.13 1.18
C THR A 324 -2.66 25.54 0.75
N ALA A 325 -1.38 25.91 0.91
CA ALA A 325 -0.89 27.22 0.51
C ALA A 325 -1.04 27.46 -0.98
N VAL A 326 -0.73 26.46 -1.80
CA VAL A 326 -0.87 26.53 -3.27
C VAL A 326 -2.34 26.62 -3.69
N LEU A 327 -3.24 25.88 -3.06
CA LEU A 327 -4.68 25.97 -3.33
C LEU A 327 -5.20 27.38 -3.07
N PHE A 328 -4.89 27.97 -1.90
CA PHE A 328 -5.32 29.31 -1.57
C PHE A 328 -4.68 30.38 -2.48
N ALA A 329 -3.37 30.28 -2.72
CA ALA A 329 -2.68 31.22 -3.61
C ALA A 329 -3.22 31.15 -5.05
N SER A 330 -3.43 29.93 -5.58
CA SER A 330 -3.98 29.73 -6.92
C SER A 330 -5.43 30.20 -7.02
N ALA A 331 -6.25 29.97 -5.98
CA ALA A 331 -7.63 30.46 -5.94
C ALA A 331 -7.69 32.01 -5.86
N ALA A 332 -6.83 32.62 -5.04
CA ALA A 332 -6.72 34.08 -4.97
C ALA A 332 -6.25 34.68 -6.30
N LEU A 333 -5.22 34.09 -6.92
CA LEU A 333 -4.74 34.51 -8.24
C LEU A 333 -5.81 34.31 -9.31
N ASN A 334 -6.60 33.25 -9.24
CA ASN A 334 -7.72 33.03 -10.15
C ASN A 334 -8.81 34.12 -9.96
N ALA A 335 -9.12 34.49 -8.72
CA ALA A 335 -10.09 35.52 -8.42
C ALA A 335 -9.66 36.91 -8.92
N TRP A 336 -8.34 37.21 -8.91
CA TRP A 336 -7.80 38.51 -9.34
C TRP A 336 -7.42 38.59 -10.82
N LEU A 337 -6.82 37.51 -11.37
CA LEU A 337 -6.21 37.46 -12.71
C LEU A 337 -6.89 36.43 -13.61
N GLY A 338 -7.95 35.77 -13.13
CA GLY A 338 -8.63 34.69 -13.85
C GLY A 338 -7.79 33.43 -13.98
N PRO A 339 -8.12 32.52 -14.89
CA PRO A 339 -7.47 31.22 -15.06
C PRO A 339 -5.95 31.26 -15.25
N ARG A 340 -5.43 32.34 -15.88
CA ARG A 340 -3.98 32.54 -16.04
C ARG A 340 -3.26 32.69 -14.70
N GLY A 341 -3.89 33.36 -13.72
CA GLY A 341 -3.37 33.49 -12.35
C GLY A 341 -3.29 32.13 -11.63
N ALA A 342 -4.31 31.31 -11.77
CA ALA A 342 -4.32 29.95 -11.20
C ALA A 342 -3.20 29.08 -11.77
N MET A 343 -3.00 29.11 -13.07
CA MET A 343 -1.92 28.38 -13.75
C MET A 343 -0.53 28.85 -13.29
N ALA A 344 -0.32 30.17 -13.19
CA ALA A 344 0.94 30.73 -12.70
C ALA A 344 1.25 30.26 -11.26
N GLY A 345 0.26 30.31 -10.37
CA GLY A 345 0.40 29.85 -8.98
C GLY A 345 0.80 28.37 -8.90
N ALA A 346 0.13 27.49 -9.63
CA ALA A 346 0.45 26.08 -9.70
C ALA A 346 1.85 25.81 -10.28
N THR A 347 2.24 26.56 -11.32
CA THR A 347 3.56 26.45 -11.97
C THR A 347 4.69 26.82 -11.00
N LEU A 348 4.56 27.92 -10.26
CA LEU A 348 5.53 28.33 -9.26
C LEU A 348 5.63 27.31 -8.11
N ALA A 349 4.51 26.78 -7.69
CA ALA A 349 4.49 25.74 -6.65
C ALA A 349 5.19 24.45 -7.09
N ALA A 350 5.15 24.10 -8.36
CA ALA A 350 5.80 22.90 -8.89
C ALA A 350 7.34 22.96 -8.83
N LEU A 351 7.95 24.15 -8.65
CA LEU A 351 9.38 24.26 -8.33
C LEU A 351 9.73 23.61 -7.00
N ALA A 352 8.84 23.68 -6.01
CA ALA A 352 9.03 23.09 -4.68
C ALA A 352 8.49 21.66 -4.64
N GLU A 353 7.25 21.45 -5.13
CA GLU A 353 6.58 20.13 -5.06
C GLU A 353 5.57 19.95 -6.21
N VAL A 354 5.97 19.20 -7.22
CA VAL A 354 5.17 19.01 -8.44
C VAL A 354 3.86 18.24 -8.21
N HIS A 355 3.83 17.29 -7.28
CA HIS A 355 2.64 16.49 -7.02
C HIS A 355 1.57 17.28 -6.27
N ALA A 356 1.99 18.20 -5.39
CA ALA A 356 1.10 19.14 -4.74
C ALA A 356 0.46 20.10 -5.77
N ALA A 357 1.26 20.58 -6.72
CA ALA A 357 0.77 21.40 -7.82
C ALA A 357 -0.22 20.64 -8.71
N ALA A 358 0.06 19.36 -9.03
CA ALA A 358 -0.83 18.50 -9.81
C ALA A 358 -2.18 18.28 -9.13
N ALA A 359 -2.17 18.01 -7.80
CA ALA A 359 -3.37 17.89 -7.01
C ALA A 359 -4.20 19.20 -7.02
N THR A 360 -3.53 20.34 -6.98
CA THR A 360 -4.16 21.67 -7.06
C THR A 360 -4.83 21.89 -8.42
N VAL A 361 -4.11 21.64 -9.52
CA VAL A 361 -4.69 21.77 -10.87
C VAL A 361 -5.88 20.82 -11.06
N ALA A 362 -5.76 19.58 -10.59
CA ALA A 362 -6.85 18.62 -10.63
C ALA A 362 -8.09 19.12 -9.86
N LYS A 363 -7.90 19.73 -8.68
CA LYS A 363 -8.99 20.30 -7.88
C LYS A 363 -9.64 21.50 -8.57
N LEU A 364 -8.85 22.40 -9.14
CA LEU A 364 -9.35 23.57 -9.88
C LEU A 364 -10.10 23.17 -11.15
N SER A 365 -9.63 22.13 -11.85
CA SER A 365 -10.34 21.55 -12.99
C SER A 365 -11.66 20.89 -12.55
N ALA A 366 -11.65 20.10 -11.49
CA ALA A 366 -12.85 19.46 -10.95
C ALA A 366 -13.93 20.45 -10.47
N SER A 367 -13.51 21.64 -10.00
CA SER A 367 -14.43 22.74 -9.60
C SER A 367 -14.87 23.63 -10.75
N GLY A 368 -14.38 23.42 -11.99
CA GLY A 368 -14.68 24.27 -13.14
C GLY A 368 -13.93 25.61 -13.16
N ALA A 369 -12.98 25.83 -12.23
CA ALA A 369 -12.15 27.05 -12.22
C ALA A 369 -11.07 27.06 -13.31
N LEU A 370 -10.71 25.89 -13.84
CA LEU A 370 -9.90 25.72 -15.02
C LEU A 370 -10.65 24.82 -16.01
N ASP A 371 -10.72 25.23 -17.28
CA ASP A 371 -11.16 24.35 -18.35
C ASP A 371 -10.09 23.27 -18.66
N VAL A 372 -10.44 22.30 -19.50
CA VAL A 372 -9.56 21.15 -19.80
C VAL A 372 -8.27 21.61 -20.47
N GLU A 373 -8.33 22.58 -21.39
CA GLU A 373 -7.16 23.09 -22.10
C GLU A 373 -6.22 23.82 -21.14
N GLN A 374 -6.77 24.68 -20.29
CA GLN A 374 -6.00 25.38 -19.25
C GLN A 374 -5.34 24.40 -18.27
N ALA A 375 -6.07 23.37 -17.82
CA ALA A 375 -5.53 22.35 -16.92
C ALA A 375 -4.41 21.53 -17.59
N ARG A 376 -4.57 21.19 -18.87
CA ARG A 376 -3.55 20.52 -19.69
C ARG A 376 -2.25 21.34 -19.76
N TRP A 377 -2.34 22.62 -20.14
CA TRP A 377 -1.17 23.50 -20.20
C TRP A 377 -0.58 23.77 -18.81
N ALA A 378 -1.40 23.84 -17.75
CA ALA A 378 -0.90 23.94 -16.40
C ALA A 378 -0.02 22.72 -16.03
N ILE A 379 -0.41 21.50 -16.41
CA ILE A 379 0.40 20.29 -16.18
C ILE A 379 1.73 20.37 -16.93
N VAL A 380 1.73 20.78 -18.20
CA VAL A 380 2.97 20.95 -18.97
C VAL A 380 3.90 21.97 -18.31
N LEU A 381 3.37 23.14 -17.92
CA LEU A 381 4.15 24.19 -17.24
C LEU A 381 4.70 23.74 -15.89
N MET A 382 3.92 22.97 -15.12
CA MET A 382 4.38 22.40 -13.84
C MET A 382 5.52 21.39 -14.06
N LEU A 383 5.42 20.53 -15.06
CA LEU A 383 6.49 19.58 -15.41
C LEU A 383 7.74 20.34 -15.87
N ALA A 384 7.60 21.43 -16.62
CA ALA A 384 8.71 22.28 -17.00
C ALA A 384 9.38 22.93 -15.79
N ALA A 385 8.60 23.53 -14.88
CA ALA A 385 9.12 24.13 -13.65
C ALA A 385 9.87 23.10 -12.78
N SER A 386 9.26 21.94 -12.53
CA SER A 386 9.91 20.84 -11.80
C SER A 386 11.19 20.36 -12.49
N SER A 387 11.20 20.31 -13.83
CA SER A 387 12.39 19.95 -14.61
C SER A 387 13.53 20.95 -14.45
N VAL A 388 13.21 22.25 -14.38
CA VAL A 388 14.19 23.31 -14.11
C VAL A 388 14.80 23.10 -12.71
N ALA A 389 13.97 22.93 -11.66
CA ALA A 389 14.44 22.72 -10.31
C ALA A 389 15.37 21.47 -10.19
N LYS A 390 14.96 20.36 -10.80
CA LYS A 390 15.74 19.11 -10.80
C LYS A 390 17.02 19.23 -11.63
N SER A 391 17.01 19.99 -12.71
CA SER A 391 18.21 20.28 -13.49
C SER A 391 19.23 21.08 -12.68
N VAL A 392 18.80 22.11 -11.95
CA VAL A 392 19.66 22.86 -11.03
C VAL A 392 20.30 21.94 -10.00
N VAL A 393 19.51 21.04 -9.40
CA VAL A 393 19.99 20.04 -8.44
C VAL A 393 21.00 19.09 -9.11
N ALA A 394 20.77 18.66 -10.35
CA ALA A 394 21.68 17.80 -11.08
C ALA A 394 23.03 18.49 -11.35
N PHE A 395 23.02 19.75 -11.79
CA PHE A 395 24.24 20.55 -11.97
C PHE A 395 25.00 20.75 -10.64
N ALA A 396 24.27 21.09 -9.59
CA ALA A 396 24.84 21.33 -8.27
C ALA A 396 25.46 20.06 -7.65
N SER A 397 24.85 18.88 -7.84
CA SER A 397 25.29 17.62 -7.24
C SER A 397 26.33 16.86 -8.07
N GLY A 398 26.16 16.77 -9.39
CA GLY A 398 26.96 15.90 -10.27
C GLY A 398 27.87 16.63 -11.25
N GLY A 399 27.85 17.98 -11.23
CA GLY A 399 28.65 18.82 -12.13
C GLY A 399 28.07 18.94 -13.55
N PRO A 400 28.74 19.71 -14.44
CA PRO A 400 28.16 20.10 -15.73
C PRO A 400 27.80 18.92 -16.65
N ALA A 401 28.66 17.91 -16.72
CA ALA A 401 28.48 16.79 -17.65
C ALA A 401 27.32 15.86 -17.24
N TYR A 402 27.04 15.70 -15.95
CA TYR A 402 25.86 14.98 -15.45
C TYR A 402 24.62 15.86 -15.58
N GLY A 403 24.69 17.12 -15.11
CA GLY A 403 23.59 18.06 -15.13
C GLY A 403 23.04 18.29 -16.54
N LEU A 404 23.92 18.47 -17.56
CA LEU A 404 23.51 18.66 -18.95
C LEU A 404 22.71 17.46 -19.49
N ARG A 405 23.13 16.21 -19.21
CA ARG A 405 22.45 15.01 -19.69
C ARG A 405 21.11 14.81 -18.99
N VAL A 406 21.02 15.08 -17.68
CA VAL A 406 19.77 15.03 -16.94
C VAL A 406 18.82 16.13 -17.45
N ALA A 407 19.30 17.36 -17.59
CA ALA A 407 18.51 18.46 -18.11
C ALA A 407 17.99 18.17 -19.53
N ALA A 408 18.84 17.64 -20.42
CA ALA A 408 18.43 17.26 -21.78
C ALA A 408 17.30 16.23 -21.79
N GLY A 409 17.37 15.18 -20.92
CA GLY A 409 16.32 14.20 -20.80
C GLY A 409 15.01 14.78 -20.25
N LEU A 410 15.11 15.67 -19.25
CA LEU A 410 13.93 16.34 -18.68
C LEU A 410 13.30 17.34 -19.69
N VAL A 411 14.12 18.08 -20.45
CA VAL A 411 13.62 18.95 -21.51
C VAL A 411 12.93 18.13 -22.61
N ALA A 412 13.52 17.01 -23.02
CA ALA A 412 12.90 16.11 -24.00
C ALA A 412 11.54 15.58 -23.52
N MET A 413 11.41 15.23 -22.22
CA MET A 413 10.14 14.87 -21.61
C MET A 413 9.11 16.02 -21.72
N VAL A 414 9.50 17.24 -21.34
CA VAL A 414 8.61 18.41 -21.40
C VAL A 414 8.18 18.72 -22.85
N VAL A 415 9.12 18.64 -23.79
CA VAL A 415 8.81 18.84 -25.22
C VAL A 415 7.83 17.78 -25.71
N ALA A 416 8.01 16.51 -25.35
CA ALA A 416 7.09 15.44 -25.75
C ALA A 416 5.68 15.65 -25.16
N THR A 417 5.58 15.99 -23.87
CA THR A 417 4.28 16.32 -23.24
C THR A 417 3.62 17.54 -23.89
N ALA A 418 4.39 18.61 -24.16
CA ALA A 418 3.89 19.81 -24.80
C ALA A 418 3.43 19.56 -26.24
N THR A 419 4.15 18.72 -27.00
CA THR A 419 3.77 18.37 -28.37
C THR A 419 2.42 17.65 -28.41
N VAL A 420 2.22 16.67 -27.51
CA VAL A 420 0.92 15.97 -27.43
C VAL A 420 -0.18 16.93 -26.97
N ALA A 421 0.10 17.80 -25.99
CA ALA A 421 -0.85 18.81 -25.52
C ALA A 421 -1.27 19.80 -26.63
N TRP A 422 -0.38 20.10 -27.58
CA TRP A 422 -0.66 20.98 -28.71
C TRP A 422 -1.45 20.29 -29.83
N LEU A 423 -1.28 18.96 -29.97
CA LEU A 423 -1.97 18.18 -31.02
C LEU A 423 -3.40 17.81 -30.65
N ASN A 424 -3.74 17.81 -29.38
CA ASN A 424 -5.06 17.48 -28.83
C ASN A 424 -5.90 18.71 -28.48
#